data_4d6ef83526991dd5c90189d2a18d6f0f
#
_entry.id   4d6ef83526991dd5c90189d2a18d6f0f
#
_cell.length_a   1.000
_cell.length_b   1.000
_cell.length_c   1.000
_cell.angle_alpha   90.00
_cell.angle_beta   90.00
_cell.angle_gamma   90.00
#
_symmetry.space_group_name_H-M   'P 1'
#
loop_
_entity.id
_entity.type
_entity.pdbx_description
1 polymer ?
#
loop_
_entity_poly.entity_id
_entity_poly.type
_entity_poly.pdbx_seq_one_letter_code
_entity_poly.pdbx_strand_id
1 'polypeptide(L)'
;RQMCIRDREGIEVEGLFTHFARADETDKSAYEEQYRRYKEFLGYLKELGVKIPIRHCSNSAGIVESLESNHMDMVRAGIAIYGMYPSDEVDHNSVKLTPAMEIKSCITYIKEIEAGTAVSYGGTFVADHTMKVATIPVGYGDGYVRSLSGKGDVLIHGKRAAILGRICMDQFMVDVTEIPEAKFMDPVTPVSYTHLTLP
;
A
#
# COMPACT_ATOMS: atom_id res chain seq x y z
N ARG A 1 -20.00 -7.40 -29.42
CA ARG A 1 -20.80 -6.72 -28.37
C ARG A 1 -20.39 -5.25 -28.16
N GLN A 2 -19.09 -4.88 -28.31
CA GLN A 2 -18.64 -3.49 -28.17
C GLN A 2 -19.05 -2.57 -29.33
N MET A 3 -19.25 -3.12 -30.52
CA MET A 3 -19.76 -2.35 -31.67
C MET A 3 -21.20 -1.83 -31.45
N CYS A 4 -22.03 -2.54 -30.67
CA CYS A 4 -23.39 -2.11 -30.37
C CYS A 4 -23.50 -0.89 -29.44
N ILE A 5 -22.41 -0.50 -28.75
CA ILE A 5 -22.41 0.67 -27.85
C ILE A 5 -22.18 1.95 -28.66
N ARG A 6 -21.31 1.91 -29.67
CA ARG A 6 -20.97 3.06 -30.51
C ARG A 6 -22.17 3.61 -31.31
N ASP A 7 -23.06 2.71 -31.74
CA ASP A 7 -24.21 3.07 -32.60
C ASP A 7 -25.44 3.50 -31.80
N ARG A 8 -25.31 3.65 -30.49
CA ARG A 8 -26.38 4.17 -29.64
C ARG A 8 -26.38 5.68 -29.63
N GLU A 9 -27.53 6.25 -29.93
CA GLU A 9 -27.78 7.68 -29.82
C GLU A 9 -27.50 8.16 -28.38
N GLY A 10 -26.77 9.26 -28.24
CA GLY A 10 -26.39 9.83 -26.94
C GLY A 10 -25.14 9.23 -26.28
N ILE A 11 -24.42 8.34 -26.99
CA ILE A 11 -23.15 7.79 -26.49
C ILE A 11 -22.01 8.19 -27.41
N GLU A 12 -20.99 8.81 -26.84
CA GLU A 12 -19.71 9.09 -27.50
C GLU A 12 -18.62 8.17 -26.93
N VAL A 13 -17.90 7.47 -27.81
CA VAL A 13 -16.75 6.63 -27.41
C VAL A 13 -15.50 7.49 -27.38
N GLU A 14 -15.16 7.97 -26.22
CA GLU A 14 -14.04 8.87 -25.99
C GLU A 14 -12.70 8.14 -25.93
N GLY A 15 -12.68 6.92 -25.40
CA GLY A 15 -11.44 6.16 -25.25
C GLY A 15 -11.61 4.66 -25.26
N LEU A 16 -10.47 3.98 -25.42
CA LEU A 16 -10.36 2.52 -25.35
C LEU A 16 -9.18 2.12 -24.47
N PHE A 17 -9.39 1.13 -23.60
CA PHE A 17 -8.31 0.62 -22.77
C PHE A 17 -8.33 -0.89 -22.61
N THR A 18 -7.19 -1.43 -22.25
CA THR A 18 -7.03 -2.70 -21.53
C THR A 18 -6.38 -2.44 -20.18
N HIS A 19 -6.53 -3.36 -19.22
CA HIS A 19 -5.83 -3.29 -17.94
C HIS A 19 -4.91 -4.50 -17.81
N PHE A 20 -3.59 -4.25 -17.67
CA PHE A 20 -2.63 -5.32 -17.58
C PHE A 20 -2.82 -6.13 -16.30
N ALA A 21 -2.87 -7.44 -16.46
CA ALA A 21 -3.05 -8.37 -15.35
C ALA A 21 -1.71 -8.71 -14.65
N ARG A 22 -0.59 -8.70 -15.41
CA ARG A 22 0.70 -9.23 -14.97
C ARG A 22 1.88 -8.35 -15.44
N ALA A 23 1.70 -7.03 -15.45
CA ALA A 23 2.75 -6.11 -15.89
C ALA A 23 3.86 -5.92 -14.83
N ASP A 24 3.59 -6.27 -13.59
CA ASP A 24 4.49 -6.19 -12.44
C ASP A 24 5.39 -7.43 -12.26
N GLU A 25 5.11 -8.54 -12.97
CA GLU A 25 5.94 -9.73 -12.90
C GLU A 25 7.26 -9.57 -13.67
N THR A 26 8.30 -10.26 -13.23
CA THR A 26 9.61 -10.28 -13.90
C THR A 26 9.49 -10.85 -15.33
N ASP A 27 8.68 -11.91 -15.52
CA ASP A 27 8.35 -12.46 -16.85
C ASP A 27 7.31 -11.57 -17.55
N LYS A 28 7.76 -10.83 -18.55
CA LYS A 28 6.90 -9.91 -19.33
C LYS A 28 6.09 -10.58 -20.45
N SER A 29 6.18 -11.89 -20.64
CA SER A 29 5.51 -12.60 -21.75
C SER A 29 3.99 -12.39 -21.74
N ALA A 30 3.35 -12.42 -20.58
CA ALA A 30 1.92 -12.18 -20.44
C ALA A 30 1.52 -10.72 -20.75
N TYR A 31 2.36 -9.76 -20.32
CA TYR A 31 2.20 -8.35 -20.69
C TYR A 31 2.31 -8.15 -22.21
N GLU A 32 3.37 -8.70 -22.84
CA GLU A 32 3.64 -8.55 -24.27
C GLU A 32 2.49 -9.11 -25.11
N GLU A 33 1.97 -10.29 -24.75
CA GLU A 33 0.86 -10.92 -25.44
C GLU A 33 -0.43 -10.10 -25.29
N GLN A 34 -0.74 -9.61 -24.10
CA GLN A 34 -1.90 -8.75 -23.85
C GLN A 34 -1.80 -7.44 -24.64
N TYR A 35 -0.61 -6.82 -24.65
CA TYR A 35 -0.35 -5.59 -25.38
C TYR A 35 -0.43 -5.78 -26.89
N ARG A 36 0.10 -6.92 -27.41
CA ARG A 36 0.00 -7.30 -28.82
C ARG A 36 -1.46 -7.39 -29.25
N ARG A 37 -2.29 -8.13 -28.51
CA ARG A 37 -3.74 -8.26 -28.79
C ARG A 37 -4.45 -6.90 -28.77
N TYR A 38 -4.09 -6.04 -27.85
CA TYR A 38 -4.66 -4.69 -27.75
C TYR A 38 -4.28 -3.86 -29.00
N LYS A 39 -3.04 -3.90 -29.43
CA LYS A 39 -2.57 -3.22 -30.67
C LYS A 39 -3.28 -3.75 -31.91
N GLU A 40 -3.45 -5.06 -32.04
CA GLU A 40 -4.20 -5.69 -33.13
C GLU A 40 -5.67 -5.21 -33.16
N PHE A 41 -6.32 -5.18 -32.01
CA PHE A 41 -7.70 -4.69 -31.92
C PHE A 41 -7.82 -3.21 -32.33
N LEU A 42 -6.87 -2.37 -31.94
CA LEU A 42 -6.80 -0.98 -32.43
C LEU A 42 -6.61 -0.92 -33.96
N GLY A 43 -5.83 -1.82 -34.53
CA GLY A 43 -5.68 -1.98 -35.99
C GLY A 43 -6.99 -2.27 -36.69
N TYR A 44 -7.76 -3.24 -36.22
CA TYR A 44 -9.09 -3.56 -36.75
C TYR A 44 -10.06 -2.40 -36.66
N LEU A 45 -10.07 -1.66 -35.53
CA LEU A 45 -10.93 -0.49 -35.38
C LEU A 45 -10.57 0.60 -36.40
N LYS A 46 -9.26 0.80 -36.65
CA LYS A 46 -8.76 1.76 -37.65
C LYS A 46 -9.21 1.38 -39.06
N GLU A 47 -9.10 0.09 -39.43
CA GLU A 47 -9.56 -0.43 -40.74
C GLU A 47 -11.08 -0.23 -40.93
N LEU A 48 -11.86 -0.34 -39.86
CA LEU A 48 -13.29 -0.08 -39.85
C LEU A 48 -13.64 1.43 -39.82
N GLY A 49 -12.63 2.31 -39.89
CA GLY A 49 -12.83 3.75 -39.85
C GLY A 49 -13.25 4.30 -38.48
N VAL A 50 -13.07 3.48 -37.42
CA VAL A 50 -13.39 3.88 -36.03
C VAL A 50 -12.24 4.69 -35.47
N LYS A 51 -12.51 5.96 -35.13
CA LYS A 51 -11.53 6.79 -34.43
C LYS A 51 -11.69 6.63 -32.92
N ILE A 52 -10.59 6.36 -32.25
CA ILE A 52 -10.49 6.29 -30.79
C ILE A 52 -9.55 7.42 -30.36
N PRO A 53 -10.09 8.50 -29.77
CA PRO A 53 -9.29 9.68 -29.38
C PRO A 53 -8.24 9.35 -28.31
N ILE A 54 -8.63 8.58 -27.26
CA ILE A 54 -7.76 8.29 -26.11
C ILE A 54 -7.52 6.79 -26.01
N ARG A 55 -6.27 6.37 -26.19
CA ARG A 55 -5.84 4.97 -26.08
C ARG A 55 -4.93 4.85 -24.87
N HIS A 56 -5.22 3.89 -23.99
CA HIS A 56 -4.42 3.73 -22.79
C HIS A 56 -4.47 2.31 -22.24
N CYS A 57 -3.37 1.86 -21.65
CA CYS A 57 -3.29 0.53 -21.05
C CYS A 57 -2.38 0.46 -19.83
N SER A 58 -1.37 1.32 -19.71
CA SER A 58 -0.44 1.31 -18.58
C SER A 58 -1.13 1.61 -17.26
N ASN A 59 -0.89 0.73 -16.29
CA ASN A 59 -1.15 0.89 -14.87
C ASN A 59 0.14 1.31 -14.14
N SER A 60 0.16 1.31 -12.80
CA SER A 60 1.35 1.66 -12.01
C SER A 60 2.57 0.81 -12.36
N ALA A 61 2.40 -0.49 -12.62
CA ALA A 61 3.49 -1.37 -13.03
C ALA A 61 4.07 -0.97 -14.38
N GLY A 62 3.21 -0.75 -15.38
CA GLY A 62 3.66 -0.28 -16.69
C GLY A 62 4.43 1.04 -16.62
N ILE A 63 4.01 1.95 -15.72
CA ILE A 63 4.70 3.24 -15.52
C ILE A 63 6.08 3.03 -14.90
N VAL A 64 6.17 2.28 -13.79
CA VAL A 64 7.42 2.03 -13.07
C VAL A 64 8.43 1.30 -13.94
N GLU A 65 7.99 0.28 -14.68
CA GLU A 65 8.81 -0.50 -15.60
C GLU A 65 9.12 0.22 -16.91
N SER A 66 8.64 1.45 -17.11
CA SER A 66 8.82 2.23 -18.33
C SER A 66 8.46 1.46 -19.62
N LEU A 67 7.39 0.67 -19.58
CA LEU A 67 6.98 -0.19 -20.69
C LEU A 67 6.54 0.61 -21.93
N GLU A 68 6.64 -0.01 -23.11
CA GLU A 68 6.24 0.60 -24.39
C GLU A 68 4.81 1.19 -24.36
N SER A 69 3.92 0.56 -23.59
CA SER A 69 2.54 1.02 -23.41
C SER A 69 2.39 2.42 -22.80
N ASN A 70 3.43 2.97 -22.17
CA ASN A 70 3.43 4.34 -21.65
C ASN A 70 3.45 5.40 -22.78
N HIS A 71 3.78 5.02 -24.00
CA HIS A 71 3.81 5.92 -25.16
C HIS A 71 2.43 6.12 -25.80
N MET A 72 1.35 5.61 -25.18
CA MET A 72 -0.02 5.90 -25.61
C MET A 72 -0.50 7.26 -25.10
N ASP A 73 -1.77 7.58 -25.38
CA ASP A 73 -2.32 8.91 -25.12
C ASP A 73 -2.47 9.23 -23.64
N MET A 74 -2.57 8.19 -22.77
CA MET A 74 -2.76 8.36 -21.32
C MET A 74 -2.21 7.15 -20.55
N VAL A 75 -1.81 7.36 -19.30
CA VAL A 75 -1.49 6.32 -18.31
C VAL A 75 -2.41 6.42 -17.11
N ARG A 76 -2.57 5.33 -16.36
CA ARG A 76 -3.40 5.28 -15.15
C ARG A 76 -2.53 4.95 -13.95
N ALA A 77 -1.93 5.97 -13.36
CA ALA A 77 -1.20 5.81 -12.10
C ALA A 77 -2.20 5.56 -10.95
N GLY A 78 -2.06 4.43 -10.29
CA GLY A 78 -2.82 4.04 -9.10
C GLY A 78 -1.91 4.04 -7.87
N ILE A 79 -1.51 2.87 -7.41
CA ILE A 79 -0.71 2.70 -6.18
C ILE A 79 0.60 3.50 -6.19
N ALA A 80 1.20 3.73 -7.37
CA ALA A 80 2.41 4.54 -7.50
C ALA A 80 2.22 6.01 -7.07
N ILE A 81 0.99 6.58 -7.17
CA ILE A 81 0.71 7.94 -6.66
C ILE A 81 0.85 8.01 -5.15
N TYR A 82 0.55 6.90 -4.47
CA TYR A 82 0.70 6.79 -3.02
C TYR A 82 2.13 6.45 -2.59
N GLY A 83 3.07 6.39 -3.55
CA GLY A 83 4.48 6.12 -3.28
C GLY A 83 4.78 4.65 -2.98
N MET A 84 3.93 3.74 -3.44
CA MET A 84 4.10 2.30 -3.26
C MET A 84 4.36 1.61 -4.59
N TYR A 85 5.27 0.62 -4.59
CA TYR A 85 5.48 -0.23 -5.76
C TYR A 85 4.35 -1.26 -5.89
N PRO A 86 3.97 -1.64 -7.12
CA PRO A 86 2.88 -2.61 -7.37
C PRO A 86 3.17 -4.00 -6.83
N SER A 87 4.44 -4.42 -6.84
CA SER A 87 4.94 -5.68 -6.28
C SER A 87 6.44 -5.57 -6.00
N ASP A 88 7.03 -6.57 -5.37
CA ASP A 88 8.47 -6.65 -5.12
C ASP A 88 9.27 -7.04 -6.38
N GLU A 89 8.58 -7.49 -7.45
CA GLU A 89 9.23 -7.91 -8.69
C GLU A 89 9.54 -6.75 -9.65
N VAL A 90 8.94 -5.57 -9.46
CA VAL A 90 9.23 -4.40 -10.31
C VAL A 90 10.62 -3.83 -10.00
N ASP A 91 11.26 -3.22 -10.99
CA ASP A 91 12.55 -2.56 -10.79
C ASP A 91 12.40 -1.28 -9.96
N HIS A 92 12.73 -1.38 -8.67
CA HIS A 92 12.70 -0.26 -7.72
C HIS A 92 13.72 0.84 -8.03
N ASN A 93 14.67 0.61 -8.96
CA ASN A 93 15.67 1.61 -9.35
C ASN A 93 15.20 2.47 -10.54
N SER A 94 14.22 2.01 -11.30
CA SER A 94 13.74 2.71 -12.50
C SER A 94 13.03 4.02 -12.16
N VAL A 95 12.23 4.02 -11.09
CA VAL A 95 11.52 5.20 -10.56
C VAL A 95 11.55 5.18 -9.04
N LYS A 96 12.16 6.19 -8.43
CA LYS A 96 12.16 6.32 -6.97
C LYS A 96 10.80 6.85 -6.48
N LEU A 97 10.03 6.00 -5.83
CA LEU A 97 8.78 6.39 -5.20
C LEU A 97 8.99 6.83 -3.74
N THR A 98 8.21 7.81 -3.31
CA THR A 98 8.18 8.27 -1.91
C THR A 98 6.77 8.10 -1.37
N PRO A 99 6.57 7.26 -0.34
CA PRO A 99 5.25 7.08 0.26
C PRO A 99 4.61 8.38 0.71
N ALA A 100 3.35 8.57 0.35
CA ALA A 100 2.60 9.80 0.55
C ALA A 100 1.74 9.79 1.83
N MET A 101 1.64 8.63 2.53
CA MET A 101 0.80 8.48 3.72
C MET A 101 1.65 8.21 4.96
N GLU A 102 1.35 8.94 6.03
CA GLU A 102 1.92 8.73 7.35
C GLU A 102 0.83 8.89 8.41
N ILE A 103 0.78 7.99 9.41
CA ILE A 103 -0.09 8.13 10.57
C ILE A 103 0.77 8.62 11.73
N LYS A 104 0.32 9.66 12.41
CA LYS A 104 0.95 10.21 13.62
C LYS A 104 0.04 10.03 14.82
N SER A 105 0.64 9.75 15.96
CA SER A 105 -0.01 9.67 17.26
C SER A 105 0.98 10.11 18.36
N CYS A 106 0.66 9.87 19.61
CA CYS A 106 1.53 10.18 20.74
C CYS A 106 1.43 9.10 21.82
N ILE A 107 2.36 9.13 22.75
CA ILE A 107 2.29 8.30 23.97
C ILE A 107 1.33 8.95 24.96
N THR A 108 0.26 8.22 25.36
CA THR A 108 -0.71 8.72 26.36
C THR A 108 -0.46 8.18 27.76
N TYR A 109 0.27 7.09 27.89
CA TYR A 109 0.62 6.51 29.18
C TYR A 109 1.89 5.65 29.06
N ILE A 110 2.71 5.67 30.09
CA ILE A 110 3.88 4.78 30.22
C ILE A 110 3.87 4.18 31.63
N LYS A 111 4.16 2.90 31.71
CA LYS A 111 4.38 2.20 32.99
C LYS A 111 5.42 1.09 32.83
N GLU A 112 6.01 0.71 33.94
CA GLU A 112 6.76 -0.53 34.07
C GLU A 112 5.81 -1.66 34.46
N ILE A 113 6.02 -2.85 33.89
CA ILE A 113 5.31 -4.08 34.23
C ILE A 113 6.33 -5.16 34.57
N GLU A 114 5.98 -6.02 35.50
CA GLU A 114 6.83 -7.14 35.92
C GLU A 114 6.63 -8.38 35.04
N ALA A 115 7.61 -9.29 35.06
CA ALA A 115 7.49 -10.60 34.45
C ALA A 115 6.20 -11.32 34.89
N GLY A 116 5.54 -12.02 33.98
CA GLY A 116 4.25 -12.67 34.18
C GLY A 116 3.03 -11.77 33.98
N THR A 117 3.20 -10.45 33.77
CA THR A 117 2.09 -9.55 33.50
C THR A 117 1.54 -9.74 32.09
N ALA A 118 0.23 -10.03 31.98
CA ALA A 118 -0.45 -10.14 30.71
C ALA A 118 -0.84 -8.75 30.16
N VAL A 119 -0.69 -8.55 28.83
CA VAL A 119 -0.99 -7.29 28.15
C VAL A 119 -2.14 -7.48 27.17
N SER A 120 -3.11 -6.54 27.19
CA SER A 120 -4.25 -6.46 26.27
C SER A 120 -5.25 -7.64 26.38
N TYR A 121 -6.29 -7.59 25.55
CA TYR A 121 -7.36 -8.57 25.53
C TYR A 121 -6.87 -10.00 25.28
N GLY A 122 -7.33 -10.92 26.13
CA GLY A 122 -7.02 -12.35 26.02
C GLY A 122 -5.61 -12.70 26.47
N GLY A 123 -4.82 -11.74 27.00
CA GLY A 123 -3.48 -12.02 27.52
C GLY A 123 -2.56 -12.72 26.53
N THR A 124 -2.70 -12.41 25.23
CA THR A 124 -1.94 -13.08 24.16
C THR A 124 -0.45 -12.74 24.18
N PHE A 125 -0.08 -11.70 24.90
CA PHE A 125 1.29 -11.36 25.25
C PHE A 125 1.41 -11.40 26.79
N VAL A 126 2.46 -12.06 27.28
CA VAL A 126 2.82 -12.10 28.70
C VAL A 126 4.28 -11.67 28.81
N ALA A 127 4.57 -10.69 29.64
CA ALA A 127 5.94 -10.22 29.84
C ALA A 127 6.80 -11.34 30.43
N ASP A 128 7.96 -11.60 29.84
CA ASP A 128 8.93 -12.59 30.30
C ASP A 128 10.00 -11.99 31.21
N HIS A 129 10.09 -10.68 31.27
CA HIS A 129 10.96 -9.89 32.15
C HIS A 129 10.27 -8.57 32.52
N THR A 130 10.88 -7.79 33.41
CA THR A 130 10.43 -6.44 33.71
C THR A 130 10.63 -5.56 32.50
N MET A 131 9.58 -4.91 32.01
CA MET A 131 9.61 -4.10 30.79
C MET A 131 8.83 -2.80 30.90
N LYS A 132 9.22 -1.80 30.12
CA LYS A 132 8.56 -0.51 30.04
C LYS A 132 7.57 -0.50 28.87
N VAL A 133 6.31 -0.26 29.17
CA VAL A 133 5.21 -0.34 28.19
C VAL A 133 4.56 1.03 28.01
N ALA A 134 4.38 1.45 26.75
CA ALA A 134 3.66 2.67 26.40
C ALA A 134 2.29 2.33 25.77
N THR A 135 1.30 3.19 26.03
CA THR A 135 -0.03 3.13 25.42
C THR A 135 -0.14 4.18 24.33
N ILE A 136 -0.62 3.77 23.16
CA ILE A 136 -0.80 4.61 21.98
C ILE A 136 -2.29 4.67 21.65
N PRO A 137 -2.91 5.86 21.56
CA PRO A 137 -4.34 6.05 21.35
C PRO A 137 -4.68 5.96 19.85
N VAL A 138 -4.48 4.78 19.26
CA VAL A 138 -4.86 4.39 17.90
C VAL A 138 -5.32 2.94 17.96
N GLY A 139 -6.44 2.63 17.33
CA GLY A 139 -6.95 1.28 17.31
C GLY A 139 -7.67 0.92 16.00
N TYR A 140 -8.34 -0.23 15.99
CA TYR A 140 -9.05 -0.68 14.78
C TYR A 140 -10.30 0.18 14.49
N GLY A 141 -10.83 0.92 15.47
CA GLY A 141 -11.88 1.93 15.27
C GLY A 141 -11.42 3.10 14.41
N ASP A 142 -10.13 3.41 14.42
CA ASP A 142 -9.49 4.43 13.58
C ASP A 142 -9.03 3.90 12.22
N GLY A 143 -9.30 2.62 11.92
CA GLY A 143 -8.84 1.95 10.70
C GLY A 143 -7.47 1.29 10.82
N TYR A 144 -6.84 1.26 12.00
CA TYR A 144 -5.57 0.57 12.20
C TYR A 144 -5.75 -0.95 12.17
N VAL A 145 -4.94 -1.64 11.39
CA VAL A 145 -5.18 -3.05 11.03
C VAL A 145 -4.97 -3.98 12.23
N ARG A 146 -6.06 -4.62 12.69
CA ARG A 146 -6.04 -5.52 13.85
C ARG A 146 -5.13 -6.76 13.67
N SER A 147 -4.88 -7.19 12.42
CA SER A 147 -3.99 -8.31 12.13
C SER A 147 -2.50 -8.03 12.45
N LEU A 148 -2.14 -6.77 12.71
CA LEU A 148 -0.82 -6.35 13.20
C LEU A 148 -0.62 -6.65 14.69
N SER A 149 -1.63 -7.18 15.41
CA SER A 149 -1.53 -7.57 16.82
C SER A 149 -0.38 -8.53 17.06
N GLY A 150 0.60 -8.14 17.89
CA GLY A 150 1.79 -8.92 18.20
C GLY A 150 2.76 -9.15 17.03
N LYS A 151 2.60 -8.44 15.93
CA LYS A 151 3.44 -8.56 14.72
C LYS A 151 3.98 -7.23 14.21
N GLY A 152 3.26 -6.14 14.46
CA GLY A 152 3.63 -4.83 13.97
C GLY A 152 4.55 -4.09 14.93
N ASP A 153 5.19 -3.05 14.39
CA ASP A 153 5.98 -2.09 15.15
C ASP A 153 5.46 -0.67 14.91
N VAL A 154 5.82 0.23 15.80
CA VAL A 154 5.71 1.68 15.59
C VAL A 154 7.08 2.33 15.70
N LEU A 155 7.22 3.57 15.22
CA LEU A 155 8.43 4.34 15.44
C LEU A 155 8.24 5.37 16.56
N ILE A 156 9.18 5.38 17.50
CA ILE A 156 9.30 6.37 18.57
C ILE A 156 10.77 6.82 18.57
N HIS A 157 11.01 8.12 18.42
CA HIS A 157 12.38 8.68 18.27
C HIS A 157 13.20 7.98 17.16
N GLY A 158 12.55 7.50 16.08
CA GLY A 158 13.19 6.78 14.99
C GLY A 158 13.55 5.33 15.29
N LYS A 159 13.25 4.82 16.49
CA LYS A 159 13.47 3.43 16.90
C LYS A 159 12.16 2.63 16.78
N ARG A 160 12.27 1.34 16.45
CA ARG A 160 11.10 0.43 16.42
C ARG A 160 10.68 0.04 17.83
N ALA A 161 9.38 0.09 18.09
CA ALA A 161 8.74 -0.36 19.31
C ALA A 161 7.65 -1.38 18.97
N ALA A 162 7.83 -2.64 19.40
CA ALA A 162 6.95 -3.75 19.04
C ALA A 162 5.57 -3.60 19.68
N ILE A 163 4.51 -3.94 18.93
CA ILE A 163 3.13 -3.98 19.42
C ILE A 163 2.94 -5.20 20.32
N LEU A 164 2.53 -4.97 21.57
CA LEU A 164 2.32 -5.99 22.59
C LEU A 164 0.85 -6.42 22.65
N GLY A 165 0.61 -7.71 22.44
CA GLY A 165 -0.74 -8.26 22.51
C GLY A 165 -1.67 -7.77 21.39
N ARG A 166 -2.98 -7.74 21.68
CA ARG A 166 -4.01 -7.37 20.71
C ARG A 166 -4.20 -5.87 20.59
N ILE A 167 -4.37 -5.38 19.37
CA ILE A 167 -4.83 -4.03 19.09
C ILE A 167 -6.31 -3.94 19.50
N CYS A 168 -6.62 -2.93 20.32
CA CYS A 168 -7.97 -2.64 20.82
C CYS A 168 -8.72 -1.70 19.86
N MET A 169 -9.95 -1.32 20.22
CA MET A 169 -10.76 -0.40 19.40
C MET A 169 -10.07 0.95 19.24
N ASP A 170 -9.57 1.54 20.33
CA ASP A 170 -9.10 2.91 20.38
C ASP A 170 -7.62 3.04 20.80
N GLN A 171 -6.94 1.92 21.06
CA GLN A 171 -5.55 1.93 21.54
C GLN A 171 -4.85 0.59 21.38
N PHE A 172 -3.52 0.65 21.46
CA PHE A 172 -2.67 -0.54 21.63
C PHE A 172 -1.45 -0.21 22.51
N MET A 173 -0.75 -1.24 22.94
CA MET A 173 0.45 -1.11 23.78
C MET A 173 1.69 -1.50 22.98
N VAL A 174 2.81 -0.84 23.29
CA VAL A 174 4.12 -1.10 22.66
C VAL A 174 5.21 -1.22 23.71
N ASP A 175 6.23 -2.01 23.37
CA ASP A 175 7.43 -2.12 24.17
C ASP A 175 8.36 -0.92 23.93
N VAL A 176 8.67 -0.18 25.00
CA VAL A 176 9.61 0.95 24.99
C VAL A 176 10.80 0.73 25.92
N THR A 177 11.09 -0.52 26.29
CA THR A 177 12.21 -0.86 27.18
C THR A 177 13.54 -0.37 26.63
N GLU A 178 13.77 -0.56 25.33
CA GLU A 178 14.96 -0.10 24.63
C GLU A 178 14.93 1.39 24.20
N ILE A 179 13.91 2.13 24.64
CA ILE A 179 13.73 3.55 24.36
C ILE A 179 13.56 4.29 25.70
N PRO A 180 14.62 4.34 26.54
CA PRO A 180 14.54 4.87 27.90
C PRO A 180 14.11 6.34 27.96
N GLU A 181 14.41 7.12 26.90
CA GLU A 181 14.01 8.50 26.72
C GLU A 181 12.53 8.71 26.42
N ALA A 182 11.77 7.63 26.08
CA ALA A 182 10.34 7.74 25.79
C ALA A 182 9.55 8.25 26.98
N LYS A 183 8.68 9.25 26.75
CA LYS A 183 7.88 9.92 27.75
C LYS A 183 6.48 10.27 27.24
N PHE A 184 5.60 10.64 28.15
CA PHE A 184 4.25 11.13 27.84
C PHE A 184 4.27 12.23 26.78
N MET A 185 3.37 12.16 25.81
CA MET A 185 3.19 13.06 24.66
C MET A 185 4.31 12.99 23.61
N ASP A 186 5.27 12.08 23.71
CA ASP A 186 6.21 11.89 22.63
C ASP A 186 5.51 11.43 21.35
N PRO A 187 5.94 11.94 20.19
CA PRO A 187 5.33 11.58 18.92
C PRO A 187 5.62 10.12 18.58
N VAL A 188 4.58 9.44 18.11
CA VAL A 188 4.62 8.06 17.65
C VAL A 188 4.20 8.02 16.19
N THR A 189 4.87 7.22 15.39
CA THR A 189 4.50 6.96 14.00
C THR A 189 4.07 5.50 13.85
N PRO A 190 2.75 5.22 13.94
CA PRO A 190 2.20 3.88 13.75
C PRO A 190 2.34 3.35 12.33
N VAL A 191 2.35 4.22 11.33
CA VAL A 191 2.57 3.90 9.92
C VAL A 191 3.46 4.95 9.30
N SER A 192 4.54 4.53 8.64
CA SER A 192 5.40 5.40 7.83
C SER A 192 5.95 4.62 6.64
N TYR A 193 6.61 5.33 5.73
CA TYR A 193 7.30 4.71 4.60
C TYR A 193 8.31 3.62 5.00
N THR A 194 8.81 3.61 6.24
CA THR A 194 9.72 2.58 6.74
C THR A 194 9.01 1.29 7.17
N HIS A 195 7.68 1.28 7.22
CA HIS A 195 6.84 0.15 7.59
C HIS A 195 6.01 -0.42 6.43
N LEU A 196 6.02 0.25 5.27
CA LEU A 196 5.19 -0.14 4.12
C LEU A 196 5.74 -1.35 3.35
N THR A 197 6.84 -1.94 3.79
CA THR A 197 7.18 -3.32 3.44
C THR A 197 6.31 -4.24 4.31
N LEU A 198 5.03 -4.36 3.94
CA LEU A 198 4.15 -5.37 4.50
C LEU A 198 4.59 -6.75 4.01
N PRO A 199 4.54 -7.76 4.90
CA PRO A 199 4.82 -9.13 4.51
C PRO A 199 3.80 -9.65 3.52
#